data_51e7de2dc2f6a505597db1dc01abaf7a
#
_entry.id   51e7de2dc2f6a505597db1dc01abaf7a
#
_cell.length_a   1.000
_cell.length_b   1.000
_cell.length_c   1.000
_cell.angle_alpha   90.00
_cell.angle_beta   90.00
_cell.angle_gamma   90.00
#
_symmetry.space_group_name_H-M   'P 1'
#
loop_
_entity.id
_entity.type
_entity.pdbx_description
1 polymer ?
#
loop_
_entity_poly.entity_id
_entity_poly.type
_entity_poly.pdbx_seq_one_letter_code
_entity_poly.pdbx_strand_id
1 'polypeptide(L)'
;MNRIGQIAVPAKDIERATEFYKDKLQLPLYFNTETMAFFECDGVRLLVSLPEKEEFAHHSSVIYFHVEHIQQSYDELTSKGVSFIDKPHIVAKMGDTETWMAFFKDSEDNTHALMSEVKVG
;
A
#
# COMPACT_ATOMS: atom_id res chain seq x y z
N MET A 1 7.50 -21.87 7.70
CA MET A 1 7.29 -20.49 7.21
C MET A 1 7.35 -20.47 5.70
N ASN A 2 6.22 -20.46 5.05
CA ASN A 2 6.19 -20.51 3.58
C ASN A 2 5.40 -19.38 2.93
N ARG A 3 4.84 -18.47 3.73
CA ARG A 3 4.16 -17.28 3.21
C ARG A 3 3.92 -16.27 4.32
N ILE A 4 3.73 -15.01 3.92
CA ILE A 4 3.33 -13.96 4.85
C ILE A 4 1.82 -14.05 5.00
N GLY A 5 1.33 -14.22 6.23
CA GLY A 5 -0.10 -14.32 6.49
C GLY A 5 -0.76 -12.96 6.71
N GLN A 6 -0.05 -12.03 7.34
CA GLN A 6 -0.61 -10.75 7.72
C GLN A 6 0.47 -9.70 7.84
N ILE A 7 0.16 -8.48 7.43
CA ILE A 7 1.01 -7.31 7.60
C ILE A 7 0.19 -6.26 8.35
N ALA A 8 0.76 -5.65 9.38
CA ALA A 8 0.09 -4.63 10.17
C ALA A 8 0.59 -3.23 9.79
N VAL A 9 -0.35 -2.31 9.65
CA VAL A 9 -0.08 -0.90 9.35
C VAL A 9 -0.73 -0.06 10.45
N PRO A 10 0.02 0.81 11.13
CA PRO A 10 -0.54 1.63 12.19
C PRO A 10 -1.39 2.77 11.62
N ALA A 11 -2.47 3.07 12.31
CA ALA A 11 -3.35 4.18 11.97
C ALA A 11 -3.54 5.09 13.17
N LYS A 12 -3.77 6.36 12.91
CA LYS A 12 -4.11 7.34 13.95
C LYS A 12 -5.62 7.53 14.05
N ASP A 13 -6.30 7.38 12.93
CA ASP A 13 -7.74 7.52 12.80
C ASP A 13 -8.24 6.34 11.97
N ILE A 14 -8.95 5.42 12.60
CA ILE A 14 -9.34 4.17 11.94
C ILE A 14 -10.40 4.39 10.85
N GLU A 15 -11.32 5.34 11.02
CA GLU A 15 -12.30 5.65 10.00
C GLU A 15 -11.64 6.19 8.73
N ARG A 16 -10.76 7.15 8.91
CA ARG A 16 -10.02 7.76 7.79
C ARG A 16 -9.15 6.72 7.08
N ALA A 17 -8.46 5.88 7.86
CA ALA A 17 -7.62 4.82 7.29
C ALA A 17 -8.46 3.81 6.51
N THR A 18 -9.59 3.40 7.08
CA THR A 18 -10.49 2.44 6.44
C THR A 18 -10.97 2.97 5.08
N GLU A 19 -11.38 4.24 5.03
CA GLU A 19 -11.79 4.87 3.78
C GLU A 19 -10.67 4.89 2.75
N PHE A 20 -9.45 5.18 3.18
CA PHE A 20 -8.31 5.22 2.27
C PHE A 20 -8.07 3.88 1.59
N TYR A 21 -7.97 2.81 2.38
CA TYR A 21 -7.66 1.49 1.83
C TYR A 21 -8.83 0.89 1.07
N LYS A 22 -10.04 1.15 1.51
CA LYS A 22 -11.23 0.63 0.85
C LYS A 22 -11.57 1.41 -0.43
N ASP A 23 -11.63 2.74 -0.34
CA ASP A 23 -12.13 3.56 -1.44
C ASP A 23 -11.06 4.01 -2.42
N LYS A 24 -9.87 4.36 -1.94
CA LYS A 24 -8.80 4.82 -2.82
C LYS A 24 -7.96 3.67 -3.36
N LEU A 25 -7.49 2.77 -2.50
CA LEU A 25 -6.72 1.60 -2.94
C LEU A 25 -7.62 0.46 -3.41
N GLN A 26 -8.91 0.51 -3.11
CA GLN A 26 -9.91 -0.48 -3.53
C GLN A 26 -9.58 -1.90 -3.08
N LEU A 27 -9.06 -2.03 -1.86
CA LEU A 27 -8.85 -3.34 -1.27
C LEU A 27 -10.15 -3.84 -0.65
N PRO A 28 -10.50 -5.11 -0.86
CA PRO A 28 -11.70 -5.68 -0.25
C PRO A 28 -11.60 -5.66 1.27
N LEU A 29 -12.60 -5.06 1.91
CA LEU A 29 -12.68 -5.03 3.37
C LEU A 29 -13.37 -6.29 3.86
N TYR A 30 -12.68 -7.04 4.72
CA TYR A 30 -13.26 -8.23 5.33
C TYR A 30 -14.17 -7.87 6.49
N PHE A 31 -13.68 -7.01 7.36
CA PHE A 31 -14.33 -6.79 8.63
C PHE A 31 -13.59 -5.63 9.34
N ASN A 32 -14.32 -4.88 10.13
CA ASN A 32 -13.72 -3.79 10.88
C ASN A 32 -14.38 -3.64 12.24
N THR A 33 -13.61 -3.09 13.18
CA THR A 33 -14.07 -2.73 14.53
C THR A 33 -13.77 -1.25 14.74
N GLU A 34 -13.96 -0.78 15.98
CA GLU A 34 -13.63 0.61 16.33
C GLU A 34 -12.13 0.89 16.31
N THR A 35 -11.30 -0.16 16.38
CA THR A 35 -9.84 -0.02 16.49
C THR A 35 -9.05 -0.64 15.37
N MET A 36 -9.69 -1.39 14.48
CA MET A 36 -8.97 -2.09 13.41
C MET A 36 -9.84 -2.38 12.20
N ALA A 37 -9.19 -2.55 11.05
CA ALA A 37 -9.83 -2.94 9.81
C ALA A 37 -8.95 -3.98 9.12
N PHE A 38 -9.58 -5.04 8.60
CA PHE A 38 -8.90 -6.13 7.91
C PHE A 38 -9.23 -6.11 6.45
N PHE A 39 -8.20 -6.11 5.60
CA PHE A 39 -8.36 -6.10 4.15
C PHE A 39 -7.71 -7.32 3.54
N GLU A 40 -8.25 -7.75 2.41
CA GLU A 40 -7.68 -8.82 1.61
C GLU A 40 -6.74 -8.24 0.56
N CYS A 41 -5.54 -8.78 0.46
CA CYS A 41 -4.59 -8.38 -0.57
C CYS A 41 -3.89 -9.63 -1.12
N ASP A 42 -4.54 -10.27 -2.08
CA ASP A 42 -4.05 -11.47 -2.79
C ASP A 42 -3.46 -12.54 -1.86
N GLY A 43 -4.25 -12.95 -0.87
CA GLY A 43 -3.86 -14.00 0.07
C GLY A 43 -3.12 -13.50 1.31
N VAL A 44 -2.74 -12.23 1.35
CA VAL A 44 -2.14 -11.61 2.52
C VAL A 44 -3.18 -10.70 3.18
N ARG A 45 -3.37 -10.86 4.48
CA ARG A 45 -4.28 -9.99 5.22
C ARG A 45 -3.56 -8.70 5.58
N LEU A 46 -4.15 -7.58 5.24
CA LEU A 46 -3.64 -6.28 5.66
C LEU A 46 -4.46 -5.81 6.85
N LEU A 47 -3.80 -5.66 8.00
CA LEU A 47 -4.44 -5.18 9.22
C LEU A 47 -4.06 -3.72 9.44
N VAL A 48 -5.05 -2.85 9.39
CA VAL A 48 -4.87 -1.43 9.70
C VAL A 48 -5.47 -1.22 11.09
N SER A 49 -4.67 -0.75 12.04
CA SER A 49 -5.12 -0.70 13.43
C SER A 49 -4.51 0.46 14.21
N LEU A 50 -5.27 0.89 15.23
CA LEU A 50 -4.71 1.79 16.23
C LEU A 50 -3.70 0.99 17.05
N PRO A 51 -2.48 1.50 17.28
CA PRO A 51 -1.48 0.76 18.05
C PRO A 51 -1.96 0.50 19.47
N GLU A 52 -1.81 -0.75 19.94
CA GLU A 52 -2.17 -1.13 21.30
C GLU A 52 -1.20 -0.58 22.33
N LYS A 53 0.06 -0.36 21.94
CA LYS A 53 1.13 0.13 22.79
C LYS A 53 1.96 1.16 22.05
N GLU A 54 2.59 2.07 22.79
CA GLU A 54 3.48 3.08 22.21
C GLU A 54 4.60 2.48 21.37
N GLU A 55 5.13 1.34 21.78
CA GLU A 55 6.20 0.67 21.03
C GLU A 55 5.77 0.22 19.65
N PHE A 56 4.45 0.11 19.40
CA PHE A 56 3.91 -0.23 18.08
C PHE A 56 3.44 1.00 17.30
N ALA A 57 3.57 2.20 17.88
CA ALA A 57 3.09 3.44 17.27
C ALA A 57 4.12 4.08 16.33
N HIS A 58 4.87 3.24 15.59
CA HIS A 58 5.82 3.70 14.59
C HIS A 58 5.24 3.46 13.20
N HIS A 59 5.80 4.16 12.21
CA HIS A 59 5.38 3.94 10.82
C HIS A 59 5.65 2.50 10.41
N SER A 60 4.83 2.01 9.50
CA SER A 60 5.00 0.65 8.96
C SER A 60 6.24 0.57 8.07
N SER A 61 6.66 -0.66 7.78
CA SER A 61 7.59 -0.91 6.68
C SER A 61 6.92 -0.49 5.38
N VAL A 62 7.73 -0.19 4.37
CA VAL A 62 7.18 0.14 3.04
C VAL A 62 6.56 -1.10 2.44
N ILE A 63 5.29 -0.99 2.04
CA ILE A 63 4.60 -2.07 1.34
C ILE A 63 4.62 -1.72 -0.14
N TYR A 64 5.09 -2.66 -0.96
CA TYR A 64 5.15 -2.49 -2.41
C TYR A 64 3.96 -3.21 -3.03
N PHE A 65 2.98 -2.43 -3.50
CA PHE A 65 1.79 -2.98 -4.15
C PHE A 65 2.09 -3.19 -5.63
N HIS A 66 1.99 -4.42 -6.07
CA HIS A 66 2.23 -4.75 -7.48
C HIS A 66 1.04 -4.31 -8.33
N VAL A 67 1.33 -3.60 -9.43
CA VAL A 67 0.34 -3.22 -10.43
C VAL A 67 0.89 -3.55 -11.81
N GLU A 68 0.00 -3.82 -12.75
CA GLU A 68 0.43 -4.18 -14.10
C GLU A 68 0.82 -2.96 -14.93
N HIS A 69 0.10 -1.85 -14.77
CA HIS A 69 0.32 -0.62 -15.53
C HIS A 69 0.52 0.53 -14.58
N ILE A 70 1.78 0.78 -14.22
CA ILE A 70 2.10 1.71 -13.14
C ILE A 70 1.71 3.16 -13.46
N GLN A 71 1.87 3.60 -14.70
CA GLN A 71 1.50 4.97 -15.05
C GLN A 71 -0.01 5.17 -14.92
N GLN A 72 -0.79 4.19 -15.36
CA GLN A 72 -2.25 4.24 -15.26
C GLN A 72 -2.68 4.25 -13.79
N SER A 73 -2.10 3.37 -12.97
CA SER A 73 -2.41 3.32 -11.54
C SER A 73 -2.01 4.60 -10.84
N TYR A 74 -0.86 5.16 -11.18
CA TYR A 74 -0.40 6.43 -10.65
C TYR A 74 -1.40 7.55 -10.96
N ASP A 75 -1.84 7.62 -12.21
CA ASP A 75 -2.80 8.65 -12.63
C ASP A 75 -4.15 8.49 -11.94
N GLU A 76 -4.64 7.26 -11.81
CA GLU A 76 -5.90 6.98 -11.12
C GLU A 76 -5.86 7.37 -9.65
N LEU A 77 -4.80 6.96 -8.95
CA LEU A 77 -4.66 7.27 -7.53
C LEU A 77 -4.46 8.77 -7.31
N THR A 78 -3.70 9.42 -8.17
CA THR A 78 -3.52 10.87 -8.10
C THR A 78 -4.86 11.58 -8.26
N SER A 79 -5.72 11.11 -9.17
CA SER A 79 -7.04 11.69 -9.38
C SER A 79 -7.96 11.49 -8.18
N LYS A 80 -7.70 10.48 -7.35
CA LYS A 80 -8.43 10.23 -6.11
C LYS A 80 -7.85 10.98 -4.90
N GLY A 81 -6.81 11.78 -5.13
CA GLY A 81 -6.21 12.59 -4.07
C GLY A 81 -5.09 11.92 -3.30
N VAL A 82 -4.56 10.80 -3.79
CA VAL A 82 -3.42 10.15 -3.15
C VAL A 82 -2.16 10.98 -3.38
N SER A 83 -1.41 11.23 -2.31
CA SER A 83 -0.18 12.04 -2.37
C SER A 83 1.02 11.18 -2.72
N PHE A 84 1.57 11.37 -3.92
CA PHE A 84 2.79 10.68 -4.32
C PHE A 84 4.01 11.52 -4.00
N ILE A 85 5.08 10.87 -3.56
CA ILE A 85 6.37 11.50 -3.27
C ILE A 85 7.13 11.75 -4.56
N ASP A 86 6.97 10.84 -5.53
CA ASP A 86 7.65 10.93 -6.81
C ASP A 86 6.76 10.34 -7.91
N LYS A 87 7.22 10.48 -9.15
CA LYS A 87 6.56 9.91 -10.32
C LYS A 87 7.10 8.52 -10.61
N PRO A 88 6.37 7.69 -11.37
CA PRO A 88 6.89 6.38 -11.76
C PRO A 88 8.24 6.51 -12.44
N HIS A 89 9.20 5.72 -11.99
CA HIS A 89 10.56 5.73 -12.52
C HIS A 89 11.20 4.36 -12.39
N ILE A 90 12.24 4.12 -13.19
CA ILE A 90 12.97 2.85 -13.17
C ILE A 90 13.93 2.86 -12.00
N VAL A 91 13.86 1.82 -11.15
CA VAL A 91 14.76 1.67 -10.01
C VAL A 91 15.78 0.56 -10.22
N ALA A 92 15.51 -0.38 -11.13
CA ALA A 92 16.42 -1.49 -11.40
C ALA A 92 16.18 -2.07 -12.78
N LYS A 93 17.26 -2.58 -13.37
CA LYS A 93 17.19 -3.34 -14.61
C LYS A 93 17.91 -4.65 -14.40
N MET A 94 17.22 -5.75 -14.62
CA MET A 94 17.78 -7.07 -14.52
C MET A 94 17.52 -7.83 -15.82
N GLY A 95 18.54 -7.94 -16.65
CA GLY A 95 18.39 -8.54 -17.98
C GLY A 95 17.43 -7.72 -18.84
N ASP A 96 16.34 -8.37 -19.25
CA ASP A 96 15.29 -7.74 -20.06
C ASP A 96 14.12 -7.18 -19.23
N THR A 97 14.28 -7.15 -17.89
CA THR A 97 13.21 -6.71 -17.01
C THR A 97 13.56 -5.37 -16.34
N GLU A 98 12.65 -4.42 -16.46
CA GLU A 98 12.74 -3.12 -15.76
C GLU A 98 11.78 -3.12 -14.60
N THR A 99 12.27 -2.74 -13.42
CA THR A 99 11.42 -2.57 -12.23
C THR A 99 11.13 -1.07 -12.06
N TRP A 100 9.85 -0.73 -12.05
CA TRP A 100 9.37 0.63 -11.88
C TRP A 100 8.71 0.79 -10.53
N MET A 101 8.86 1.95 -9.92
CA MET A 101 8.25 2.28 -8.63
C MET A 101 7.75 3.71 -8.61
N ALA A 102 6.75 3.96 -7.76
CA ALA A 102 6.30 5.30 -7.41
C ALA A 102 5.85 5.25 -5.94
N PHE A 103 6.41 6.11 -5.10
CA PHE A 103 6.15 6.09 -3.67
C PHE A 103 5.04 7.06 -3.30
N PHE A 104 4.18 6.66 -2.39
CA PHE A 104 3.05 7.49 -1.95
C PHE A 104 2.82 7.36 -0.45
N LYS A 105 2.06 8.30 0.09
CA LYS A 105 1.65 8.28 1.49
C LYS A 105 0.20 7.82 1.61
N ASP A 106 -0.08 7.00 2.62
CA ASP A 106 -1.47 6.72 2.97
C ASP A 106 -2.03 7.88 3.81
N SER A 107 -3.28 7.75 4.25
CA SER A 107 -3.94 8.79 5.05
C SER A 107 -3.35 8.95 6.44
N GLU A 108 -2.52 7.99 6.88
CA GLU A 108 -1.94 7.94 8.21
C GLU A 108 -0.43 8.21 8.19
N ASP A 109 0.06 8.76 7.08
CA ASP A 109 1.47 9.13 6.89
C ASP A 109 2.43 7.95 6.79
N ASN A 110 1.92 6.76 6.49
CA ASN A 110 2.78 5.62 6.18
C ASN A 110 3.20 5.71 4.71
N THR A 111 4.45 5.34 4.43
CA THR A 111 4.97 5.31 3.07
C THR A 111 4.78 3.94 2.45
N HIS A 112 4.20 3.91 1.27
CA HIS A 112 4.04 2.69 0.47
C HIS A 112 4.53 2.98 -0.94
N ALA A 113 4.51 1.97 -1.79
CA ALA A 113 4.90 2.13 -3.18
C ALA A 113 4.01 1.31 -4.10
N LEU A 114 3.82 1.83 -5.30
CA LEU A 114 3.39 1.01 -6.43
C LEU A 114 4.64 0.44 -7.06
N MET A 115 4.59 -0.79 -7.55
CA MET A 115 5.67 -1.37 -8.33
C MET A 115 5.14 -2.15 -9.51
N SER A 116 5.89 -2.17 -10.59
CA SER A 116 5.62 -3.04 -11.71
C SER A 116 6.93 -3.52 -12.32
N GLU A 117 6.88 -4.69 -12.93
CA GLU A 117 8.02 -5.26 -13.63
C GLU A 117 7.64 -5.40 -15.09
N VAL A 118 8.42 -4.77 -15.97
CA VAL A 118 8.13 -4.66 -17.38
C VAL A 118 9.23 -5.32 -18.19
N LYS A 119 8.86 -6.23 -19.07
CA LYS A 119 9.82 -6.82 -20.01
C LYS A 119 10.04 -5.88 -21.17
N VAL A 120 11.30 -5.64 -21.49
CA VAL A 120 11.70 -4.81 -22.63
C VAL A 120 12.58 -5.64 -23.56
N GLY A 121 12.23 -5.66 -24.81
CA GLY A 121 13.02 -6.37 -25.82
C GLY A 121 12.37 -7.57 -26.41
#